data_aec59d95b2764244ba42cd0d6caa5bcf
#
_entry.id   aec59d95b2764244ba42cd0d6caa5bcf
#
_cell.length_a   1.000
_cell.length_b   1.000
_cell.length_c   1.000
_cell.angle_alpha   90.00
_cell.angle_beta   90.00
_cell.angle_gamma   90.00
#
_symmetry.space_group_name_H-M   'P 1'
#
loop_
_entity.id
_entity.type
_entity.pdbx_description
1 polymer ?
#
loop_
_entity_poly.entity_id
_entity_poly.type
_entity_poly.pdbx_seq_one_letter_code
_entity_poly.pdbx_strand_id
1 'polypeptide(L)'
;MIEIVNVSKTYGGRVKAVDDISLTVESGCIYGFLGPNGAGKTTTIKLITGIIQPDSGTIRVDGRDTKTDALGAKMNIGFVPDDPNIFLRLKGIEYLAFMADIYGVSSGDRKPIIDEMAKRFEMANALGDKIQSYSHGMRQKIVIMGALIHQPRVWILDEPMTGLDPKSAFELKTMMREHVDKGNTVFFSTHVLEVAEKVCDKVAVIGSGHILYAGSIQEMKKSSDSSLEKMFLEMTQNA
;
A
#
# COMPACT_ATOMS: atom_id res chain seq x y z
N MET A 1 -7.72 6.11 8.49
CA MET A 1 -7.94 7.28 7.60
C MET A 1 -6.59 7.87 7.20
N ILE A 2 -6.46 8.34 5.93
CA ILE A 2 -5.29 9.11 5.45
C ILE A 2 -5.80 10.46 4.95
N GLU A 3 -5.11 11.54 5.32
CA GLU A 3 -5.42 12.90 4.88
C GLU A 3 -4.15 13.51 4.26
N ILE A 4 -4.25 13.96 3.03
CA ILE A 4 -3.20 14.65 2.27
C ILE A 4 -3.75 16.03 1.93
N VAL A 5 -3.05 17.10 2.30
CA VAL A 5 -3.51 18.48 2.12
C VAL A 5 -2.41 19.32 1.48
N ASN A 6 -2.65 19.74 0.22
CA ASN A 6 -1.78 20.61 -0.59
C ASN A 6 -0.30 20.18 -0.61
N VAL A 7 -0.09 18.86 -0.78
CA VAL A 7 1.22 18.23 -0.72
C VAL A 7 1.95 18.34 -2.05
N SER A 8 3.20 18.81 -2.01
CA SER A 8 4.11 18.84 -3.15
C SER A 8 5.44 18.20 -2.81
N LYS A 9 6.08 17.60 -3.84
CA LYS A 9 7.41 17.03 -3.76
C LYS A 9 8.18 17.17 -5.06
N THR A 10 9.36 17.78 -4.99
CA THR A 10 10.26 18.00 -6.12
C THR A 10 11.59 17.29 -5.87
N TYR A 11 12.12 16.61 -6.86
CA TYR A 11 13.43 15.98 -6.82
C TYR A 11 14.44 16.78 -7.65
N GLY A 12 15.63 17.00 -7.08
CA GLY A 12 16.73 17.70 -7.76
C GLY A 12 16.37 19.13 -8.24
N GLY A 13 15.36 19.76 -7.64
CA GLY A 13 14.91 21.10 -7.99
C GLY A 13 14.24 21.23 -9.38
N ARG A 14 14.01 20.12 -10.09
CA ARG A 14 13.50 20.15 -11.49
C ARG A 14 12.29 19.26 -11.72
N VAL A 15 12.25 18.06 -11.10
CA VAL A 15 11.18 17.09 -11.33
C VAL A 15 10.16 17.19 -10.20
N LYS A 16 9.02 17.77 -10.48
CA LYS A 16 7.87 17.83 -9.58
C LYS A 16 7.14 16.49 -9.63
N ALA A 17 7.51 15.56 -8.76
CA ALA A 17 6.95 14.21 -8.74
C ALA A 17 5.54 14.16 -8.13
N VAL A 18 5.22 15.12 -7.28
CA VAL A 18 3.89 15.35 -6.70
C VAL A 18 3.68 16.86 -6.64
N ASP A 19 2.56 17.34 -7.15
CA ASP A 19 2.27 18.77 -7.31
C ASP A 19 0.88 19.11 -6.76
N ASP A 20 0.87 19.74 -5.59
CA ASP A 20 -0.30 20.28 -4.90
C ASP A 20 -1.47 19.30 -4.79
N ILE A 21 -1.19 18.05 -4.40
CA ILE A 21 -2.24 17.04 -4.25
C ILE A 21 -2.95 17.17 -2.90
N SER A 22 -4.28 17.00 -2.96
CA SER A 22 -5.12 16.85 -1.78
C SER A 22 -6.01 15.62 -1.96
N LEU A 23 -6.03 14.74 -0.95
CA LEU A 23 -6.78 13.48 -0.99
C LEU A 23 -7.14 13.03 0.42
N THR A 24 -8.39 12.58 0.58
CA THR A 24 -8.83 11.94 1.82
C THR A 24 -9.20 10.48 1.54
N VAL A 25 -8.59 9.57 2.30
CA VAL A 25 -8.89 8.13 2.28
C VAL A 25 -9.57 7.76 3.59
N GLU A 26 -10.84 7.43 3.50
CA GLU A 26 -11.68 7.10 4.66
C GLU A 26 -11.33 5.73 5.26
N SER A 27 -11.70 5.52 6.53
CA SER A 27 -11.61 4.21 7.17
C SER A 27 -12.72 3.28 6.64
N GLY A 28 -12.48 1.95 6.72
CA GLY A 28 -13.41 0.94 6.20
C GLY A 28 -13.48 0.88 4.67
N CYS A 29 -12.41 1.31 3.98
CA CYS A 29 -12.39 1.41 2.52
C CYS A 29 -11.11 0.83 1.94
N ILE A 30 -11.23 0.08 0.85
CA ILE A 30 -10.11 -0.28 -0.03
C ILE A 30 -10.00 0.83 -1.08
N TYR A 31 -8.91 1.60 -0.98
CA TYR A 31 -8.66 2.74 -1.85
C TYR A 31 -7.54 2.45 -2.84
N GLY A 32 -7.85 2.46 -4.12
CA GLY A 32 -6.90 2.28 -5.21
C GLY A 32 -6.25 3.60 -5.62
N PHE A 33 -4.93 3.60 -5.80
CA PHE A 33 -4.17 4.73 -6.31
C PHE A 33 -3.59 4.38 -7.68
N LEU A 34 -4.26 4.84 -8.73
CA LEU A 34 -4.01 4.42 -10.10
C LEU A 34 -3.22 5.47 -10.86
N GLY A 35 -2.36 5.01 -11.76
CA GLY A 35 -1.61 5.90 -12.66
C GLY A 35 -0.54 5.14 -13.43
N PRO A 36 -0.04 5.70 -14.54
CA PRO A 36 1.07 5.12 -15.29
C PRO A 36 2.36 5.14 -14.47
N ASN A 37 3.39 4.46 -14.99
CA ASN A 37 4.72 4.53 -14.40
C ASN A 37 5.25 5.96 -14.48
N GLY A 38 5.87 6.43 -13.39
CA GLY A 38 6.36 7.81 -13.31
C GLY A 38 5.30 8.86 -12.91
N ALA A 39 4.01 8.50 -12.78
CA ALA A 39 2.95 9.45 -12.43
C ALA A 39 3.05 10.04 -11.01
N GLY A 40 3.89 9.49 -10.11
CA GLY A 40 4.04 9.95 -8.74
C GLY A 40 3.54 8.98 -7.66
N LYS A 41 3.03 7.79 -8.03
CA LYS A 41 2.45 6.80 -7.09
C LYS A 41 3.40 6.45 -5.94
N THR A 42 4.57 5.89 -6.25
CA THR A 42 5.57 5.50 -5.23
C THR A 42 6.06 6.68 -4.41
N THR A 43 6.18 7.88 -5.03
CA THR A 43 6.53 9.11 -4.29
C THR A 43 5.45 9.46 -3.28
N THR A 44 4.17 9.42 -3.67
CA THR A 44 3.04 9.67 -2.78
C THR A 44 3.01 8.66 -1.63
N ILE A 45 3.21 7.38 -1.92
CA ILE A 45 3.30 6.33 -0.88
C ILE A 45 4.46 6.60 0.10
N LYS A 46 5.65 6.96 -0.41
CA LYS A 46 6.80 7.31 0.46
C LYS A 46 6.54 8.54 1.32
N LEU A 47 5.77 9.49 0.84
CA LEU A 47 5.33 10.67 1.61
C LEU A 47 4.34 10.25 2.71
N ILE A 48 3.32 9.45 2.41
CA ILE A 48 2.33 8.98 3.38
C ILE A 48 2.99 8.14 4.48
N THR A 49 3.93 7.27 4.13
CA THR A 49 4.67 6.42 5.09
C THR A 49 5.75 7.17 5.86
N GLY A 50 6.00 8.45 5.54
CA GLY A 50 7.03 9.26 6.18
C GLY A 50 8.46 8.77 5.91
N ILE A 51 8.68 8.03 4.81
CA ILE A 51 10.02 7.66 4.32
C ILE A 51 10.72 8.90 3.77
N ILE A 52 9.97 9.77 3.11
CA ILE A 52 10.43 11.09 2.66
C ILE A 52 9.48 12.16 3.18
N GLN A 53 10.00 13.39 3.33
CA GLN A 53 9.18 14.53 3.77
C GLN A 53 8.67 15.32 2.55
N PRO A 54 7.44 15.87 2.61
CA PRO A 54 6.94 16.79 1.60
C PRO A 54 7.70 18.12 1.64
N ASP A 55 7.77 18.80 0.51
CA ASP A 55 8.32 20.15 0.42
C ASP A 55 7.31 21.19 0.91
N SER A 56 6.01 20.93 0.69
CA SER A 56 4.88 21.71 1.21
C SER A 56 3.70 20.82 1.53
N GLY A 57 2.73 21.36 2.28
CA GLY A 57 1.52 20.64 2.67
C GLY A 57 1.70 19.79 3.93
N THR A 58 0.65 19.03 4.26
CA THR A 58 0.60 18.17 5.45
C THR A 58 0.00 16.82 5.12
N ILE A 59 0.47 15.79 5.84
CA ILE A 59 -0.06 14.42 5.73
C ILE A 59 -0.35 13.91 7.12
N ARG A 60 -1.56 13.37 7.29
CA ARG A 60 -1.95 12.69 8.53
C ARG A 60 -2.36 11.25 8.24
N VAL A 61 -1.95 10.35 9.12
CA VAL A 61 -2.33 8.93 9.10
C VAL A 61 -2.94 8.59 10.45
N ASP A 62 -4.17 8.14 10.43
CA ASP A 62 -4.97 7.86 11.63
C ASP A 62 -4.97 9.02 12.64
N GLY A 63 -5.16 10.25 12.11
CA GLY A 63 -5.17 11.51 12.88
C GLY A 63 -3.79 12.02 13.30
N ARG A 64 -2.69 11.28 13.06
CA ARG A 64 -1.32 11.64 13.43
C ARG A 64 -0.57 12.25 12.26
N ASP A 65 0.03 13.40 12.47
CA ASP A 65 0.82 14.10 11.45
C ASP A 65 2.17 13.39 11.25
N THR A 66 2.49 13.07 9.99
CA THR A 66 3.69 12.29 9.64
C THR A 66 5.00 13.02 9.85
N LYS A 67 4.97 14.34 10.10
CA LYS A 67 6.13 15.18 10.37
C LYS A 67 6.31 15.44 11.88
N THR A 68 5.25 15.81 12.58
CA THR A 68 5.30 16.20 13.99
C THR A 68 5.12 15.03 14.96
N ASP A 69 4.39 13.97 14.56
CA ASP A 69 4.25 12.71 15.30
C ASP A 69 4.60 11.50 14.39
N ALA A 70 5.81 11.55 13.83
CA ALA A 70 6.26 10.57 12.85
C ALA A 70 6.25 9.13 13.37
N LEU A 71 6.64 8.92 14.62
CA LEU A 71 6.64 7.58 15.24
C LEU A 71 5.22 7.09 15.45
N GLY A 72 4.35 7.92 16.03
CA GLY A 72 2.96 7.56 16.24
C GLY A 72 2.21 7.25 14.94
N ALA A 73 2.47 8.01 13.85
CA ALA A 73 1.93 7.71 12.54
C ALA A 73 2.42 6.35 12.02
N LYS A 74 3.73 6.08 12.10
CA LYS A 74 4.35 4.81 11.62
C LYS A 74 3.85 3.58 12.38
N MET A 75 3.58 3.71 13.67
CA MET A 75 3.05 2.60 14.48
C MET A 75 1.66 2.14 14.03
N ASN A 76 0.92 2.97 13.29
CA ASN A 76 -0.39 2.65 12.73
C ASN A 76 -0.33 2.16 11.27
N ILE A 77 0.87 2.13 10.66
CA ILE A 77 1.05 1.78 9.24
C ILE A 77 1.67 0.38 9.11
N GLY A 78 1.04 -0.47 8.30
CA GLY A 78 1.66 -1.64 7.69
C GLY A 78 2.04 -1.30 6.26
N PHE A 79 3.32 -1.31 5.92
CA PHE A 79 3.78 -0.93 4.59
C PHE A 79 4.42 -2.11 3.84
N VAL A 80 3.95 -2.32 2.60
CA VAL A 80 4.49 -3.30 1.65
C VAL A 80 5.06 -2.52 0.46
N PRO A 81 6.39 -2.49 0.28
CA PRO A 81 7.02 -1.82 -0.86
C PRO A 81 6.87 -2.64 -2.16
N ASP A 82 7.05 -1.99 -3.30
CA ASP A 82 7.09 -2.63 -4.63
C ASP A 82 8.25 -3.63 -4.76
N ASP A 83 9.44 -3.30 -4.23
CA ASP A 83 10.58 -4.23 -4.19
C ASP A 83 10.61 -5.02 -2.87
N PRO A 84 10.34 -6.35 -2.90
CA PRO A 84 10.36 -7.19 -1.72
C PRO A 84 11.77 -7.69 -1.34
N ASN A 85 12.83 -7.19 -1.99
CA ASN A 85 14.22 -7.59 -1.73
C ASN A 85 14.78 -6.96 -0.44
N ILE A 86 14.11 -7.18 0.68
CA ILE A 86 14.50 -6.67 1.99
C ILE A 86 14.96 -7.81 2.91
N PHE A 87 15.88 -7.52 3.82
CA PHE A 87 16.35 -8.44 4.86
C PHE A 87 16.76 -9.84 4.36
N LEU A 88 17.37 -9.95 3.17
CA LEU A 88 17.67 -11.19 2.46
C LEU A 88 18.52 -12.20 3.28
N ARG A 89 19.31 -11.72 4.25
CA ARG A 89 20.18 -12.56 5.08
C ARG A 89 19.45 -13.21 6.25
N LEU A 90 18.28 -12.71 6.64
CA LEU A 90 17.46 -13.27 7.72
C LEU A 90 16.68 -14.49 7.23
N LYS A 91 16.36 -15.39 8.15
CA LYS A 91 15.31 -16.39 7.94
C LYS A 91 13.94 -15.71 7.98
N GLY A 92 12.93 -16.31 7.31
CA GLY A 92 11.57 -15.76 7.33
C GLY A 92 11.05 -15.55 8.75
N ILE A 93 11.23 -16.53 9.63
CA ILE A 93 10.78 -16.42 11.02
C ILE A 93 11.55 -15.36 11.82
N GLU A 94 12.86 -15.16 11.54
CA GLU A 94 13.66 -14.11 12.19
C GLU A 94 13.20 -12.72 11.75
N TYR A 95 12.86 -12.54 10.46
CA TYR A 95 12.30 -11.30 9.95
C TYR A 95 10.95 -10.97 10.60
N LEU A 96 10.04 -11.96 10.69
CA LEU A 96 8.75 -11.75 11.34
C LEU A 96 8.90 -11.43 12.84
N ALA A 97 9.80 -12.11 13.53
CA ALA A 97 10.10 -11.80 14.94
C ALA A 97 10.66 -10.39 15.09
N PHE A 98 11.59 -9.99 14.22
CA PHE A 98 12.15 -8.64 14.20
C PHE A 98 11.09 -7.55 13.97
N MET A 99 10.17 -7.76 13.01
CA MET A 99 9.07 -6.84 12.78
C MET A 99 8.15 -6.76 14.00
N ALA A 100 7.82 -7.90 14.62
CA ALA A 100 7.03 -7.96 15.84
C ALA A 100 7.68 -7.18 17.00
N ASP A 101 9.00 -7.31 17.17
CA ASP A 101 9.76 -6.60 18.21
C ASP A 101 9.73 -5.08 17.99
N ILE A 102 9.90 -4.61 16.74
CA ILE A 102 9.82 -3.17 16.40
C ILE A 102 8.47 -2.58 16.80
N TYR A 103 7.38 -3.31 16.56
CA TYR A 103 6.02 -2.85 16.84
C TYR A 103 5.51 -3.25 18.23
N GLY A 104 6.36 -3.83 19.09
CA GLY A 104 6.02 -4.17 20.47
C GLY A 104 5.02 -5.33 20.61
N VAL A 105 4.91 -6.21 19.61
CA VAL A 105 4.04 -7.40 19.67
C VAL A 105 4.71 -8.48 20.51
N SER A 106 4.07 -8.89 21.61
CA SER A 106 4.63 -9.86 22.54
C SER A 106 4.90 -11.22 21.88
N SER A 107 5.82 -12.00 22.46
CA SER A 107 6.13 -13.35 21.95
C SER A 107 4.94 -14.30 22.00
N GLY A 108 4.03 -14.12 22.94
CA GLY A 108 2.80 -14.90 23.05
C GLY A 108 1.79 -14.55 21.95
N ASP A 109 1.65 -13.25 21.65
CA ASP A 109 0.68 -12.77 20.67
C ASP A 109 1.14 -12.99 19.22
N ARG A 110 2.46 -12.89 18.95
CA ARG A 110 3.00 -13.01 17.58
C ARG A 110 2.86 -14.41 16.99
N LYS A 111 2.98 -15.47 17.82
CA LYS A 111 2.98 -16.84 17.33
C LYS A 111 1.69 -17.21 16.59
N PRO A 112 0.47 -17.05 17.18
CA PRO A 112 -0.75 -17.38 16.47
C PRO A 112 -0.95 -16.54 15.19
N ILE A 113 -0.52 -15.27 15.19
CA ILE A 113 -0.59 -14.39 14.00
C ILE A 113 0.31 -14.93 12.89
N ILE A 114 1.55 -15.31 13.21
CA ILE A 114 2.50 -15.88 12.25
C ILE A 114 1.97 -17.20 11.69
N ASP A 115 1.51 -18.10 12.57
CA ASP A 115 1.02 -19.43 12.18
C ASP A 115 -0.20 -19.32 11.23
N GLU A 116 -1.14 -18.40 11.51
CA GLU A 116 -2.30 -18.13 10.66
C GLU A 116 -1.88 -17.61 9.28
N MET A 117 -1.07 -16.55 9.24
CA MET A 117 -0.62 -15.96 7.97
C MET A 117 0.24 -16.93 7.16
N ALA A 118 1.13 -17.69 7.83
CA ALA A 118 1.95 -18.69 7.17
C ALA A 118 1.12 -19.82 6.54
N LYS A 119 0.00 -20.19 7.17
CA LYS A 119 -0.95 -21.14 6.59
C LYS A 119 -1.67 -20.54 5.38
N ARG A 120 -2.17 -19.31 5.47
CA ARG A 120 -2.87 -18.61 4.39
C ARG A 120 -2.02 -18.47 3.14
N PHE A 121 -0.75 -18.11 3.28
CA PHE A 121 0.20 -17.94 2.17
C PHE A 121 1.01 -19.19 1.82
N GLU A 122 0.74 -20.34 2.48
CA GLU A 122 1.48 -21.61 2.28
C GLU A 122 2.99 -21.45 2.53
N MET A 123 3.36 -20.62 3.50
CA MET A 123 4.76 -20.30 3.84
C MET A 123 5.30 -21.08 5.07
N ALA A 124 4.47 -21.89 5.75
CA ALA A 124 4.83 -22.53 7.00
C ALA A 124 6.13 -23.33 6.93
N ASN A 125 6.35 -24.11 5.87
CA ASN A 125 7.54 -24.93 5.68
C ASN A 125 8.78 -24.12 5.28
N ALA A 126 8.61 -22.90 4.80
CA ALA A 126 9.69 -22.04 4.31
C ALA A 126 10.23 -21.07 5.37
N LEU A 127 9.49 -20.84 6.47
CA LEU A 127 9.89 -19.83 7.47
C LEU A 127 11.27 -20.08 8.09
N GLY A 128 11.76 -21.33 8.09
CA GLY A 128 13.10 -21.69 8.56
C GLY A 128 14.23 -21.37 7.61
N ASP A 129 13.93 -21.06 6.33
CA ASP A 129 14.90 -20.78 5.30
C ASP A 129 15.23 -19.29 5.23
N LYS A 130 16.40 -18.94 4.65
CA LYS A 130 16.79 -17.56 4.44
C LYS A 130 15.95 -16.93 3.32
N ILE A 131 15.54 -15.67 3.50
CA ILE A 131 14.75 -14.92 2.52
C ILE A 131 15.45 -14.83 1.15
N GLN A 132 16.79 -14.82 1.12
CA GLN A 132 17.53 -14.85 -0.15
C GLN A 132 17.23 -16.07 -1.03
N SER A 133 16.85 -17.21 -0.45
CA SER A 133 16.47 -18.42 -1.19
C SER A 133 15.04 -18.43 -1.67
N TYR A 134 14.21 -17.47 -1.25
CA TYR A 134 12.82 -17.38 -1.64
C TYR A 134 12.68 -16.93 -3.10
N SER A 135 11.65 -17.43 -3.78
CA SER A 135 11.19 -16.86 -5.05
C SER A 135 10.70 -15.42 -4.83
N HIS A 136 10.54 -14.65 -5.91
CA HIS A 136 10.00 -13.29 -5.81
C HIS A 136 8.64 -13.27 -5.10
N GLY A 137 7.71 -14.15 -5.48
CA GLY A 137 6.40 -14.26 -4.83
C GLY A 137 6.48 -14.65 -3.36
N MET A 138 7.42 -15.52 -2.95
CA MET A 138 7.63 -15.85 -1.54
C MET A 138 8.19 -14.65 -0.76
N ARG A 139 9.07 -13.84 -1.37
CA ARG A 139 9.54 -12.59 -0.75
C ARG A 139 8.41 -11.60 -0.57
N GLN A 140 7.53 -11.47 -1.57
CA GLN A 140 6.33 -10.63 -1.46
C GLN A 140 5.43 -11.08 -0.31
N LYS A 141 5.17 -12.39 -0.19
CA LYS A 141 4.36 -12.97 0.90
C LYS A 141 4.93 -12.67 2.28
N ILE A 142 6.24 -12.89 2.48
CA ILE A 142 6.86 -12.66 3.79
C ILE A 142 6.85 -11.18 4.19
N VAL A 143 7.00 -10.26 3.22
CA VAL A 143 6.89 -8.81 3.45
C VAL A 143 5.47 -8.43 3.84
N ILE A 144 4.45 -8.97 3.16
CA ILE A 144 3.04 -8.79 3.52
C ILE A 144 2.77 -9.27 4.95
N MET A 145 3.26 -10.46 5.32
CA MET A 145 3.13 -10.99 6.69
C MET A 145 3.77 -10.06 7.72
N GLY A 146 4.98 -9.56 7.44
CA GLY A 146 5.68 -8.61 8.31
C GLY A 146 4.94 -7.29 8.49
N ALA A 147 4.32 -6.77 7.42
CA ALA A 147 3.54 -5.54 7.46
C ALA A 147 2.25 -5.68 8.29
N LEU A 148 1.71 -6.88 8.44
CA LEU A 148 0.47 -7.14 9.16
C LEU A 148 0.68 -7.65 10.60
N ILE A 149 1.93 -7.94 11.01
CA ILE A 149 2.22 -8.60 12.30
C ILE A 149 1.69 -7.82 13.51
N HIS A 150 1.62 -6.51 13.42
CA HIS A 150 1.15 -5.59 14.48
C HIS A 150 -0.30 -5.12 14.27
N GLN A 151 -1.02 -5.72 13.31
CA GLN A 151 -2.42 -5.41 13.00
C GLN A 151 -2.66 -3.90 12.79
N PRO A 152 -2.00 -3.27 11.79
CA PRO A 152 -2.03 -1.83 11.57
C PRO A 152 -3.43 -1.32 11.29
N ARG A 153 -3.71 -0.05 11.61
CA ARG A 153 -4.95 0.63 11.23
C ARG A 153 -5.00 1.02 9.76
N VAL A 154 -3.83 1.24 9.16
CA VAL A 154 -3.68 1.65 7.76
C VAL A 154 -2.69 0.72 7.08
N TRP A 155 -3.15 -0.03 6.10
CA TRP A 155 -2.33 -0.94 5.32
C TRP A 155 -2.04 -0.33 3.96
N ILE A 156 -0.77 -0.02 3.69
CA ILE A 156 -0.29 0.65 2.48
C ILE A 156 0.52 -0.35 1.66
N LEU A 157 0.18 -0.48 0.37
CA LEU A 157 0.84 -1.44 -0.51
C LEU A 157 1.21 -0.77 -1.84
N ASP A 158 2.47 -0.91 -2.26
CA ASP A 158 2.94 -0.43 -3.56
C ASP A 158 3.02 -1.62 -4.54
N GLU A 159 2.16 -1.62 -5.58
CA GLU A 159 2.03 -2.65 -6.62
C GLU A 159 1.97 -4.11 -6.08
N PRO A 160 1.15 -4.42 -5.08
CA PRO A 160 1.26 -5.63 -4.27
C PRO A 160 0.96 -6.95 -4.98
N MET A 161 0.32 -6.89 -6.15
CA MET A 161 -0.07 -8.09 -6.90
C MET A 161 1.07 -8.61 -7.80
N THR A 162 2.11 -7.80 -8.00
CA THR A 162 3.23 -8.14 -8.87
C THR A 162 3.98 -9.36 -8.34
N GLY A 163 4.14 -10.38 -9.18
CA GLY A 163 4.89 -11.60 -8.85
C GLY A 163 4.18 -12.60 -7.96
N LEU A 164 2.94 -12.34 -7.53
CA LEU A 164 2.12 -13.31 -6.82
C LEU A 164 1.46 -14.29 -7.81
N ASP A 165 1.40 -15.55 -7.41
CA ASP A 165 0.57 -16.55 -8.08
C ASP A 165 -0.93 -16.26 -7.88
N PRO A 166 -1.83 -16.79 -8.74
CA PRO A 166 -3.26 -16.48 -8.69
C PRO A 166 -3.91 -16.77 -7.33
N LYS A 167 -3.49 -17.84 -6.64
CA LYS A 167 -4.01 -18.22 -5.33
C LYS A 167 -3.60 -17.20 -4.26
N SER A 168 -2.34 -16.81 -4.26
CA SER A 168 -1.81 -15.81 -3.33
C SER A 168 -2.40 -14.41 -3.57
N ALA A 169 -2.61 -14.04 -4.85
CA ALA A 169 -3.28 -12.79 -5.19
C ALA A 169 -4.75 -12.79 -4.74
N PHE A 170 -5.45 -13.92 -4.84
CA PHE A 170 -6.82 -14.07 -4.31
C PHE A 170 -6.82 -13.92 -2.78
N GLU A 171 -5.89 -14.61 -2.10
CA GLU A 171 -5.77 -14.53 -0.64
C GLU A 171 -5.48 -13.10 -0.16
N LEU A 172 -4.56 -12.40 -0.84
CA LEU A 172 -4.26 -11.01 -0.52
C LEU A 172 -5.52 -10.12 -0.62
N LYS A 173 -6.31 -10.27 -1.69
CA LYS A 173 -7.58 -9.53 -1.86
C LYS A 173 -8.58 -9.83 -0.75
N THR A 174 -8.67 -11.09 -0.33
CA THR A 174 -9.52 -11.52 0.80
C THR A 174 -9.06 -10.84 2.09
N MET A 175 -7.75 -10.85 2.37
CA MET A 175 -7.18 -10.18 3.56
C MET A 175 -7.40 -8.67 3.53
N MET A 176 -7.31 -8.02 2.36
CA MET A 176 -7.60 -6.59 2.20
C MET A 176 -9.07 -6.29 2.58
N ARG A 177 -10.02 -7.12 2.11
CA ARG A 177 -11.45 -6.97 2.45
C ARG A 177 -11.69 -7.18 3.95
N GLU A 178 -11.17 -8.28 4.52
CA GLU A 178 -11.26 -8.55 5.96
C GLU A 178 -10.68 -7.41 6.82
N HIS A 179 -9.63 -6.75 6.31
CA HIS A 179 -8.99 -5.63 7.01
C HIS A 179 -9.91 -4.41 7.08
N VAL A 180 -10.57 -4.06 5.98
CA VAL A 180 -11.49 -2.91 5.95
C VAL A 180 -12.83 -3.21 6.61
N ASP A 181 -13.29 -4.46 6.61
CA ASP A 181 -14.50 -4.89 7.32
C ASP A 181 -14.35 -4.74 8.85
N LYS A 182 -13.12 -4.72 9.37
CA LYS A 182 -12.77 -4.38 10.75
C LYS A 182 -12.74 -2.87 11.03
N GLY A 183 -13.09 -2.03 10.04
CA GLY A 183 -13.05 -0.57 10.14
C GLY A 183 -11.66 0.04 9.88
N ASN A 184 -10.69 -0.75 9.41
CA ASN A 184 -9.35 -0.28 9.05
C ASN A 184 -9.32 0.27 7.61
N THR A 185 -8.16 0.75 7.15
CA THR A 185 -7.98 1.35 5.82
C THR A 185 -6.98 0.53 5.02
N VAL A 186 -7.28 0.27 3.75
CA VAL A 186 -6.32 -0.24 2.77
C VAL A 186 -6.11 0.82 1.70
N PHE A 187 -4.84 1.16 1.44
CA PHE A 187 -4.43 2.04 0.35
C PHE A 187 -3.38 1.34 -0.49
N PHE A 188 -3.66 1.10 -1.78
CA PHE A 188 -2.68 0.44 -2.62
C PHE A 188 -2.54 1.09 -3.99
N SER A 189 -1.30 1.12 -4.49
CA SER A 189 -1.04 1.56 -5.86
C SER A 189 -1.21 0.41 -6.84
N THR A 190 -1.65 0.74 -8.05
CA THR A 190 -1.60 -0.16 -9.19
C THR A 190 -1.67 0.63 -10.52
N HIS A 191 -1.09 0.04 -11.57
CA HIS A 191 -1.27 0.49 -12.94
C HIS A 191 -2.28 -0.40 -13.69
N VAL A 192 -2.81 -1.45 -13.04
CA VAL A 192 -3.74 -2.43 -13.62
C VAL A 192 -5.17 -2.09 -13.22
N LEU A 193 -5.90 -1.48 -14.16
CA LEU A 193 -7.26 -0.99 -13.92
C LEU A 193 -8.23 -2.11 -13.53
N GLU A 194 -8.11 -3.30 -14.15
CA GLU A 194 -8.97 -4.45 -13.83
C GLU A 194 -8.84 -4.91 -12.36
N VAL A 195 -7.65 -4.77 -11.78
CA VAL A 195 -7.44 -5.10 -10.37
C VAL A 195 -8.20 -4.10 -9.50
N ALA A 196 -8.05 -2.80 -9.79
CA ALA A 196 -8.75 -1.76 -9.05
C ALA A 196 -10.27 -1.93 -9.16
N GLU A 197 -10.78 -2.21 -10.35
CA GLU A 197 -12.20 -2.42 -10.61
C GLU A 197 -12.83 -3.53 -9.77
N LYS A 198 -12.08 -4.61 -9.54
CA LYS A 198 -12.55 -5.79 -8.81
C LYS A 198 -12.39 -5.68 -7.30
N VAL A 199 -11.51 -4.82 -6.81
CA VAL A 199 -11.08 -4.81 -5.41
C VAL A 199 -11.46 -3.53 -4.69
N CYS A 200 -11.38 -2.36 -5.36
CA CYS A 200 -11.52 -1.07 -4.73
C CYS A 200 -12.98 -0.64 -4.51
N ASP A 201 -13.20 0.02 -3.39
CA ASP A 201 -14.44 0.79 -3.12
C ASP A 201 -14.34 2.17 -3.76
N LYS A 202 -13.19 2.82 -3.63
CA LYS A 202 -12.87 4.13 -4.21
C LYS A 202 -11.49 4.12 -4.86
N VAL A 203 -11.27 5.05 -5.77
CA VAL A 203 -9.98 5.23 -6.47
C VAL A 203 -9.62 6.70 -6.60
N ALA A 204 -8.31 6.97 -6.67
CA ALA A 204 -7.79 8.19 -7.25
C ALA A 204 -6.90 7.84 -8.44
N VAL A 205 -7.00 8.63 -9.49
CA VAL A 205 -6.12 8.56 -10.67
C VAL A 205 -5.12 9.70 -10.57
N ILE A 206 -3.82 9.35 -10.63
CA ILE A 206 -2.73 10.33 -10.65
C ILE A 206 -2.06 10.33 -12.03
N GLY A 207 -1.78 11.51 -12.57
CA GLY A 207 -1.01 11.72 -13.79
C GLY A 207 -0.09 12.92 -13.62
N SER A 208 1.18 12.78 -14.03
CA SER A 208 2.20 13.86 -13.96
C SER A 208 2.23 14.61 -12.62
N GLY A 209 2.04 13.88 -11.53
CA GLY A 209 2.08 14.43 -10.16
C GLY A 209 0.77 15.06 -9.67
N HIS A 210 -0.30 15.08 -10.46
CA HIS A 210 -1.60 15.67 -10.09
C HIS A 210 -2.68 14.61 -9.94
N ILE A 211 -3.67 14.85 -9.06
CA ILE A 211 -4.87 14.03 -8.98
C ILE A 211 -5.81 14.44 -10.11
N LEU A 212 -6.06 13.52 -11.03
CA LEU A 212 -6.93 13.71 -12.18
C LEU A 212 -8.38 13.32 -11.88
N TYR A 213 -8.56 12.36 -10.97
CA TYR A 213 -9.87 11.89 -10.50
C TYR A 213 -9.74 11.36 -9.06
N ALA A 214 -10.78 11.56 -8.26
CA ALA A 214 -10.97 10.91 -6.97
C ALA A 214 -12.46 10.65 -6.73
N GLY A 215 -12.84 9.38 -6.52
CA GLY A 215 -14.23 9.00 -6.33
C GLY A 215 -14.44 7.49 -6.38
N SER A 216 -15.70 7.05 -6.47
CA SER A 216 -16.02 5.63 -6.65
C SER A 216 -15.82 5.19 -8.11
N ILE A 217 -15.48 3.92 -8.32
CA ILE A 217 -15.41 3.33 -9.67
C ILE A 217 -16.78 3.41 -10.38
N GLN A 218 -17.86 3.30 -9.61
CA GLN A 218 -19.21 3.36 -10.16
C GLN A 218 -19.56 4.75 -10.70
N GLU A 219 -19.15 5.81 -9.99
CA GLU A 219 -19.31 7.20 -10.47
C GLU A 219 -18.45 7.46 -11.70
N MET A 220 -17.21 6.96 -11.69
CA MET A 220 -16.33 7.04 -12.85
C MET A 220 -16.95 6.38 -14.09
N LYS A 221 -17.57 5.20 -13.95
CA LYS A 221 -18.29 4.51 -15.05
C LYS A 221 -19.51 5.26 -15.56
N LYS A 222 -20.24 5.97 -14.69
CA LYS A 222 -21.45 6.72 -15.07
C LYS A 222 -21.15 8.02 -15.79
N SER A 223 -19.96 8.57 -15.62
CA SER A 223 -19.58 9.85 -16.21
C SER A 223 -19.27 9.79 -17.71
N SER A 224 -19.24 8.60 -18.32
CA SER A 224 -18.99 8.41 -19.75
C SER A 224 -19.57 7.08 -20.24
N ASP A 225 -20.08 7.06 -21.47
CA ASP A 225 -20.43 5.82 -22.20
C ASP A 225 -19.19 5.02 -22.65
N SER A 226 -17.99 5.50 -22.32
CA SER A 226 -16.71 4.87 -22.65
C SER A 226 -16.33 3.80 -21.63
N SER A 227 -15.50 2.81 -22.04
CA SER A 227 -14.93 1.88 -21.09
C SER A 227 -14.02 2.61 -20.10
N LEU A 228 -13.91 2.08 -18.85
CA LEU A 228 -13.00 2.62 -17.82
C LEU A 228 -11.56 2.76 -18.34
N GLU A 229 -11.12 1.81 -19.16
CA GLU A 229 -9.79 1.81 -19.77
C GLU A 229 -9.58 3.01 -20.69
N LYS A 230 -10.57 3.34 -21.53
CA LYS A 230 -10.52 4.48 -22.41
C LYS A 230 -10.48 5.79 -21.63
N MET A 231 -11.31 5.91 -20.59
CA MET A 231 -11.30 7.08 -19.70
C MET A 231 -9.96 7.26 -18.99
N PHE A 232 -9.39 6.17 -18.46
CA PHE A 232 -8.09 6.19 -17.81
C PHE A 232 -6.99 6.64 -18.79
N LEU A 233 -6.99 6.10 -20.01
CA LEU A 233 -6.06 6.51 -21.06
C LEU A 233 -6.21 7.98 -21.45
N GLU A 234 -7.44 8.45 -21.67
CA GLU A 234 -7.71 9.86 -21.99
C GLU A 234 -7.25 10.81 -20.88
N MET A 235 -7.48 10.46 -19.61
CA MET A 235 -7.02 11.26 -18.47
C MET A 235 -5.50 11.30 -18.37
N THR A 236 -4.82 10.17 -18.62
CA THR A 236 -3.37 10.04 -18.38
C THR A 236 -2.51 10.42 -19.59
N GLN A 237 -3.05 10.43 -20.82
CA GLN A 237 -2.35 10.88 -22.02
C GLN A 237 -2.34 12.41 -22.16
N ASN A 238 -3.32 13.10 -21.57
CA ASN A 238 -3.44 14.55 -21.63
C ASN A 238 -2.84 15.26 -20.39
N ALA A 239 -2.26 14.51 -19.47
CA ALA A 239 -1.61 14.99 -18.26
C ALA A 239 -0.09 14.90 -18.39
#